data_a36b22e70298fc2702dbdf96b5cb3940
#
_entry.id   a36b22e70298fc2702dbdf96b5cb3940
#
_cell.length_a   1.000
_cell.length_b   1.000
_cell.length_c   1.000
_cell.angle_alpha   90.00
_cell.angle_beta   90.00
_cell.angle_gamma   90.00
#
_symmetry.space_group_name_H-M   'P 1'
#
loop_
_entity.id
_entity.type
_entity.pdbx_description
1 polymer ?
#
loop_
_entity_poly.entity_id
_entity_poly.type
_entity_poly.pdbx_seq_one_letter_code
_entity_poly.pdbx_strand_id
1 'polypeptide(L)'
;GLGDVYKRQDYYRVLEQAGKIDAPGWAPVKVSYALLLSENGTLEQVIDIQTEQPRGKKMASAPQILSLPAPVKRTVGVAANFLCDNAGYLLGIDSKGKPQRTRECFEASRSLHEQLLAGVDSPAARAVAAFFRSWDPETAREHPALAEHLEDILSGGNLIFRTLDGYVHRDPSVRRAWDAFYQAEGDGPQGICLVTGQPGPVESVHPAIKNVAGAQSSGAALVSFNAPAFCSYGKEQNLNAPTGKYAAFAYTSALNALLADREHVFRVGDATVVCWARSGERGYQDVFQMFFSDFYDETDLKGLVGALCQGNPVVYDETKLDPSMDFYILGLSPNSARLSA
;
A
#
# COMPACT_ATOMS: atom_id res chain seq x y z
N GLY A 1 1.45 -4.93 -23.48
CA GLY A 1 1.02 -3.62 -24.01
C GLY A 1 0.07 -2.90 -23.06
N LEU A 2 -0.46 -1.71 -23.46
CA LEU A 2 -1.39 -0.93 -22.61
C LEU A 2 -2.62 -1.73 -22.18
N GLY A 3 -3.12 -2.65 -23.00
CA GLY A 3 -4.25 -3.53 -22.67
C GLY A 3 -4.03 -4.37 -21.41
N ASP A 4 -2.81 -4.78 -21.13
CA ASP A 4 -2.49 -5.57 -19.93
C ASP A 4 -2.49 -4.72 -18.66
N VAL A 5 -2.23 -3.41 -18.77
CA VAL A 5 -2.30 -2.48 -17.65
C VAL A 5 -3.74 -2.27 -17.20
N TYR A 6 -4.70 -2.15 -18.13
CA TYR A 6 -6.13 -2.06 -17.82
C TYR A 6 -6.63 -3.28 -17.05
N LYS A 7 -6.32 -4.48 -17.53
CA LYS A 7 -6.76 -5.73 -16.93
C LYS A 7 -6.25 -5.91 -15.49
N ARG A 8 -5.01 -5.48 -15.23
CA ARG A 8 -4.43 -5.49 -13.89
C ARG A 8 -5.04 -4.41 -12.99
N GLN A 9 -5.43 -3.28 -13.55
CA GLN A 9 -6.11 -2.22 -12.83
C GLN A 9 -7.53 -2.64 -12.42
N ASP A 10 -8.24 -3.40 -13.26
CA ASP A 10 -9.54 -3.98 -12.88
C ASP A 10 -9.37 -5.00 -11.75
N TYR A 11 -8.35 -5.83 -11.82
CA TYR A 11 -8.04 -6.79 -10.75
C TYR A 11 -7.61 -6.11 -9.45
N TYR A 12 -6.91 -4.97 -9.53
CA TYR A 12 -6.60 -4.13 -8.37
C TYR A 12 -7.88 -3.77 -7.60
N ARG A 13 -8.94 -3.34 -8.30
CA ARG A 13 -10.23 -3.00 -7.67
C ARG A 13 -10.88 -4.19 -6.97
N VAL A 14 -10.76 -5.38 -7.55
CA VAL A 14 -11.24 -6.62 -6.92
C VAL A 14 -10.50 -6.89 -5.62
N LEU A 15 -9.16 -6.78 -5.62
CA LEU A 15 -8.35 -6.99 -4.44
C LEU A 15 -8.57 -5.92 -3.37
N GLU A 16 -8.73 -4.66 -3.77
CA GLU A 16 -9.03 -3.53 -2.88
C GLU A 16 -10.40 -3.72 -2.20
N GLN A 17 -11.43 -4.05 -2.95
CA GLN A 17 -12.78 -4.33 -2.42
C GLN A 17 -12.79 -5.53 -1.48
N ALA A 18 -11.95 -6.53 -1.75
CA ALA A 18 -11.76 -7.68 -0.87
C ALA A 18 -10.86 -7.39 0.35
N GLY A 19 -10.33 -6.17 0.49
CA GLY A 19 -9.41 -5.80 1.58
C GLY A 19 -8.05 -6.51 1.54
N LYS A 20 -7.66 -7.05 0.39
CA LYS A 20 -6.40 -7.80 0.23
C LYS A 20 -5.20 -6.91 -0.08
N ILE A 21 -5.43 -5.70 -0.52
CA ILE A 21 -4.38 -4.70 -0.81
C ILE A 21 -4.81 -3.32 -0.30
N ASP A 22 -3.83 -2.48 -0.02
CA ASP A 22 -4.08 -1.10 0.41
C ASP A 22 -4.53 -0.21 -0.75
N ALA A 23 -5.33 0.81 -0.43
CA ALA A 23 -5.74 1.85 -1.37
C ALA A 23 -4.53 2.72 -1.78
N PRO A 24 -4.58 3.42 -2.93
CA PRO A 24 -3.56 4.38 -3.32
C PRO A 24 -3.33 5.43 -2.24
N GLY A 25 -2.07 5.65 -1.88
CA GLY A 25 -1.73 6.55 -0.78
C GLY A 25 -1.82 5.92 0.61
N TRP A 26 -2.16 4.65 0.69
CA TRP A 26 -2.18 3.86 1.92
C TRP A 26 -1.09 2.78 1.87
N ALA A 27 -0.56 2.41 3.03
CA ALA A 27 0.50 1.41 3.13
C ALA A 27 0.43 0.67 4.47
N PRO A 28 0.93 -0.57 4.56
CA PRO A 28 1.08 -1.28 5.81
C PRO A 28 2.19 -0.63 6.65
N VAL A 29 1.84 -0.11 7.82
CA VAL A 29 2.75 0.54 8.77
C VAL A 29 2.74 -0.20 10.10
N LYS A 30 3.92 -0.39 10.67
CA LYS A 30 4.08 -0.97 12.02
C LYS A 30 3.82 0.10 13.06
N VAL A 31 2.90 -0.16 13.99
CA VAL A 31 2.48 0.75 15.06
C VAL A 31 2.55 0.05 16.41
N SER A 32 3.12 0.73 17.40
CA SER A 32 3.28 0.16 18.74
C SER A 32 2.24 0.70 19.72
N TYR A 33 1.87 1.98 19.63
CA TYR A 33 1.00 2.63 20.62
C TYR A 33 -0.07 3.48 19.95
N ALA A 34 -1.24 3.59 20.61
CA ALA A 34 -2.30 4.50 20.24
C ALA A 34 -2.45 5.60 21.29
N LEU A 35 -2.48 6.86 20.82
CA LEU A 35 -2.75 8.05 21.63
C LEU A 35 -4.26 8.25 21.71
N LEU A 36 -4.88 7.96 22.86
CA LEU A 36 -6.30 8.18 23.08
C LEU A 36 -6.55 9.65 23.37
N LEU A 37 -7.30 10.30 22.49
CA LEU A 37 -7.71 11.69 22.62
C LEU A 37 -9.17 11.79 23.06
N SER A 38 -9.46 12.75 23.94
CA SER A 38 -10.82 13.22 24.17
C SER A 38 -11.35 14.01 22.97
N GLU A 39 -12.63 14.30 22.95
CA GLU A 39 -13.24 15.16 21.92
C GLU A 39 -12.60 16.57 21.84
N ASN A 40 -12.07 17.06 22.95
CA ASN A 40 -11.38 18.35 23.05
C ASN A 40 -9.89 18.28 22.66
N GLY A 41 -9.39 17.11 22.25
CA GLY A 41 -8.00 16.90 21.86
C GLY A 41 -7.03 16.71 23.03
N THR A 42 -7.51 16.54 24.27
CA THR A 42 -6.65 16.21 25.41
C THR A 42 -6.17 14.76 25.29
N LEU A 43 -4.87 14.51 25.47
CA LEU A 43 -4.33 13.17 25.58
C LEU A 43 -4.75 12.56 26.91
N GLU A 44 -5.60 11.55 26.88
CA GLU A 44 -6.11 10.88 28.09
C GLU A 44 -5.28 9.67 28.47
N GLN A 45 -4.84 8.89 27.50
CA GLN A 45 -4.11 7.65 27.71
C GLN A 45 -3.24 7.29 26.51
N VAL A 46 -2.15 6.59 26.76
CA VAL A 46 -1.41 5.80 25.76
C VAL A 46 -1.79 4.34 25.89
N ILE A 47 -2.19 3.72 24.80
CA ILE A 47 -2.60 2.33 24.75
C ILE A 47 -1.54 1.54 24.01
N ASP A 48 -0.97 0.51 24.64
CA ASP A 48 -0.14 -0.47 23.94
C ASP A 48 -1.03 -1.34 23.05
N ILE A 49 -0.77 -1.30 21.73
CA ILE A 49 -1.50 -2.07 20.72
C ILE A 49 -0.64 -3.17 20.10
N GLN A 50 0.52 -3.44 20.65
CA GLN A 50 1.39 -4.51 20.19
C GLN A 50 0.70 -5.87 20.40
N THR A 51 1.09 -6.84 19.61
CA THR A 51 0.58 -8.21 19.67
C THR A 51 1.70 -9.17 20.00
N GLU A 52 1.42 -10.18 20.83
CA GLU A 52 2.38 -11.22 21.07
C GLU A 52 2.54 -12.12 19.84
N GLN A 53 3.77 -12.26 19.38
CA GLN A 53 4.11 -13.09 18.22
C GLN A 53 5.22 -14.10 18.59
N PRO A 54 5.16 -15.33 18.04
CA PRO A 54 6.20 -16.31 18.26
C PRO A 54 7.53 -15.87 17.61
N ARG A 55 8.58 -15.78 18.42
CA ARG A 55 9.95 -15.52 17.97
C ARG A 55 10.85 -16.66 18.39
N GLY A 56 10.96 -17.68 17.54
CA GLY A 56 11.61 -18.93 17.88
C GLY A 56 10.82 -19.69 18.96
N LYS A 57 11.43 -19.95 20.12
CA LYS A 57 10.80 -20.66 21.26
C LYS A 57 10.15 -19.71 22.28
N LYS A 58 10.16 -18.41 22.06
CA LYS A 58 9.62 -17.39 22.98
C LYS A 58 8.53 -16.58 22.29
N MET A 59 7.56 -16.10 23.07
CA MET A 59 6.66 -15.03 22.63
C MET A 59 7.35 -13.69 22.82
N ALA A 60 7.20 -12.79 21.87
CA ALA A 60 7.73 -11.44 21.95
C ALA A 60 6.65 -10.44 21.46
N SER A 61 6.57 -9.31 22.13
CA SER A 61 5.72 -8.22 21.72
C SER A 61 6.21 -7.66 20.38
N ALA A 62 5.30 -7.49 19.45
CA ALA A 62 5.58 -6.97 18.10
C ALA A 62 4.56 -5.91 17.71
N PRO A 63 4.99 -4.84 17.02
CA PRO A 63 4.09 -3.80 16.54
C PRO A 63 2.98 -4.38 15.67
N GLN A 64 1.77 -3.86 15.83
CA GLN A 64 0.65 -4.17 14.97
C GLN A 64 0.85 -3.56 13.58
N ILE A 65 0.50 -4.28 12.52
CA ILE A 65 0.53 -3.75 11.16
C ILE A 65 -0.86 -3.21 10.83
N LEU A 66 -0.92 -1.91 10.53
CA LEU A 66 -2.16 -1.22 10.15
C LEU A 66 -2.02 -0.58 8.77
N SER A 67 -3.10 -0.57 7.99
CA SER A 67 -3.18 0.19 6.74
C SER A 67 -3.39 1.67 7.07
N LEU A 68 -2.39 2.48 6.80
CA LEU A 68 -2.31 3.89 7.19
C LEU A 68 -1.90 4.77 6.01
N PRO A 69 -2.09 6.10 6.10
CA PRO A 69 -1.52 7.05 5.15
C PRO A 69 -0.05 6.71 4.88
N ALA A 70 0.29 6.57 3.60
CA ALA A 70 1.60 6.09 3.18
C ALA A 70 2.71 7.03 3.70
N PRO A 71 3.71 6.52 4.42
CA PRO A 71 4.76 7.35 4.98
C PRO A 71 5.67 7.93 3.89
N VAL A 72 6.08 9.17 4.08
CA VAL A 72 7.04 9.84 3.19
C VAL A 72 8.43 9.23 3.31
N LYS A 73 9.16 9.14 2.20
CA LYS A 73 10.56 8.72 2.21
C LYS A 73 11.42 9.84 2.76
N ARG A 74 12.02 9.64 3.94
CA ARG A 74 12.91 10.59 4.61
C ARG A 74 14.36 10.27 4.30
N THR A 75 14.96 10.95 3.35
CA THR A 75 16.41 10.83 3.06
C THR A 75 17.20 11.96 3.73
N VAL A 76 16.76 13.19 3.58
CA VAL A 76 17.33 14.40 4.18
C VAL A 76 16.19 15.34 4.58
N GLY A 77 16.35 16.08 5.70
CA GLY A 77 15.40 17.08 6.13
C GLY A 77 14.34 16.58 7.11
N VAL A 78 13.30 17.38 7.27
CA VAL A 78 12.13 17.14 8.12
C VAL A 78 10.91 16.98 7.21
N ALA A 79 10.20 15.88 7.34
CA ALA A 79 8.96 15.61 6.64
C ALA A 79 8.04 14.80 7.55
N ALA A 80 6.86 15.31 7.85
CA ALA A 80 5.89 14.64 8.72
C ALA A 80 5.07 13.62 7.95
N ASN A 81 4.66 12.54 8.62
CA ASN A 81 3.61 11.65 8.13
C ASN A 81 2.26 12.07 8.69
N PHE A 82 1.20 11.76 7.96
CA PHE A 82 -0.16 12.05 8.44
C PHE A 82 -0.65 10.94 9.36
N LEU A 83 -1.18 11.30 10.51
CA LEU A 83 -1.80 10.47 11.57
C LEU A 83 -0.91 9.44 12.26
N CYS A 84 0.22 9.08 11.71
CA CYS A 84 1.09 8.05 12.28
C CYS A 84 2.55 8.40 12.11
N ASP A 85 3.26 8.59 13.21
CA ASP A 85 4.70 8.89 13.22
C ASP A 85 5.32 8.50 14.58
N ASN A 86 6.64 8.70 14.72
CA ASN A 86 7.32 8.52 15.99
C ASN A 86 7.10 9.70 16.96
N ALA A 87 7.54 9.54 18.20
CA ALA A 87 7.35 10.52 19.27
C ALA A 87 7.89 11.92 18.95
N GLY A 88 8.98 12.01 18.17
CA GLY A 88 9.54 13.31 17.77
C GLY A 88 8.60 14.14 16.92
N TYR A 89 7.80 13.51 16.08
CA TYR A 89 6.83 14.19 15.23
C TYR A 89 5.46 14.41 15.91
N LEU A 90 4.96 13.42 16.66
CA LEU A 90 3.61 13.53 17.24
C LEU A 90 3.59 14.19 18.64
N LEU A 91 4.67 14.04 19.43
CA LEU A 91 4.74 14.53 20.80
C LEU A 91 5.83 15.60 21.00
N GLY A 92 6.74 15.77 20.04
CA GLY A 92 7.85 16.72 20.16
C GLY A 92 8.93 16.30 21.16
N ILE A 93 9.07 14.99 21.43
CA ILE A 93 10.07 14.42 22.35
C ILE A 93 10.90 13.34 21.70
N ASP A 94 12.16 13.24 22.03
CA ASP A 94 13.07 12.16 21.61
C ASP A 94 14.09 11.80 22.69
N SER A 95 14.79 10.67 22.48
CA SER A 95 15.90 10.22 23.32
C SER A 95 17.27 10.69 22.84
N LYS A 96 17.34 11.40 21.70
CA LYS A 96 18.60 11.68 20.97
C LYS A 96 19.27 13.00 21.38
N GLY A 97 18.64 13.79 22.25
CA GLY A 97 19.18 15.05 22.74
C GLY A 97 19.35 16.12 21.65
N LYS A 98 18.46 16.14 20.65
CA LYS A 98 18.46 17.15 19.56
C LYS A 98 17.17 18.00 19.63
N PRO A 99 17.00 18.84 20.66
CA PRO A 99 15.72 19.51 20.93
C PRO A 99 15.25 20.43 19.80
N GLN A 100 16.17 21.12 19.12
CA GLN A 100 15.79 21.97 17.98
C GLN A 100 15.18 21.15 16.84
N ARG A 101 15.83 20.04 16.45
CA ARG A 101 15.33 19.17 15.38
C ARG A 101 13.99 18.53 15.77
N THR A 102 13.85 18.13 17.03
CA THR A 102 12.60 17.53 17.54
C THR A 102 11.47 18.53 17.50
N ARG A 103 11.73 19.80 17.83
CA ARG A 103 10.76 20.90 17.68
C ARG A 103 10.38 21.10 16.21
N GLU A 104 11.34 21.15 15.30
CA GLU A 104 11.09 21.26 13.86
C GLU A 104 10.22 20.09 13.34
N CYS A 105 10.46 18.86 13.82
CA CYS A 105 9.65 17.70 13.47
C CYS A 105 8.20 17.84 13.95
N PHE A 106 8.00 18.29 15.19
CA PHE A 106 6.66 18.49 15.74
C PHE A 106 5.91 19.60 15.01
N GLU A 107 6.56 20.74 14.72
CA GLU A 107 5.93 21.84 13.97
C GLU A 107 5.57 21.42 12.54
N ALA A 108 6.40 20.62 11.88
CA ALA A 108 6.07 20.07 10.57
C ALA A 108 4.83 19.15 10.64
N SER A 109 4.72 18.35 11.70
CA SER A 109 3.57 17.49 11.94
C SER A 109 2.31 18.31 12.23
N ARG A 110 2.40 19.31 13.11
CA ARG A 110 1.30 20.25 13.39
C ARG A 110 0.79 20.88 12.11
N SER A 111 1.67 21.49 11.33
CA SER A 111 1.31 22.20 10.08
C SER A 111 0.63 21.26 9.07
N LEU A 112 1.13 20.03 8.90
CA LEU A 112 0.53 19.04 8.02
C LEU A 112 -0.89 18.66 8.46
N HIS A 113 -1.08 18.39 9.76
CA HIS A 113 -2.38 18.01 10.29
C HIS A 113 -3.37 19.18 10.26
N GLU A 114 -2.95 20.41 10.57
CA GLU A 114 -3.78 21.60 10.42
C GLU A 114 -4.23 21.82 8.97
N GLN A 115 -3.34 21.65 8.02
CA GLN A 115 -3.65 21.75 6.59
C GLN A 115 -4.67 20.69 6.14
N LEU A 116 -4.42 19.42 6.46
CA LEU A 116 -5.24 18.31 5.97
C LEU A 116 -6.59 18.19 6.67
N LEU A 117 -6.66 18.60 7.93
CA LEU A 117 -7.90 18.54 8.71
C LEU A 117 -8.71 19.84 8.67
N ALA A 118 -8.21 20.87 7.98
CA ALA A 118 -8.94 22.11 7.78
C ALA A 118 -10.26 21.87 7.05
N GLY A 119 -11.38 22.21 7.72
CA GLY A 119 -12.72 22.06 7.16
C GLY A 119 -13.24 20.60 7.10
N VAL A 120 -12.52 19.63 7.67
CA VAL A 120 -13.01 18.26 7.79
C VAL A 120 -14.02 18.18 8.93
N ASP A 121 -15.29 17.96 8.57
CA ASP A 121 -16.37 17.82 9.56
C ASP A 121 -16.43 16.38 10.11
N SER A 122 -15.67 16.18 11.19
CA SER A 122 -15.60 14.91 11.93
C SER A 122 -15.16 15.19 13.38
N PRO A 123 -15.74 14.53 14.39
CA PRO A 123 -15.26 14.59 15.77
C PRO A 123 -13.78 14.15 15.87
N ALA A 124 -13.40 13.09 15.16
CA ALA A 124 -12.02 12.59 15.14
C ALA A 124 -11.03 13.62 14.57
N ALA A 125 -11.40 14.30 13.47
CA ALA A 125 -10.57 15.37 12.89
C ALA A 125 -10.41 16.54 13.84
N ARG A 126 -11.52 16.96 14.49
CA ARG A 126 -11.51 18.06 15.48
C ARG A 126 -10.64 17.74 16.69
N ALA A 127 -10.70 16.51 17.19
CA ALA A 127 -9.87 16.06 18.31
C ALA A 127 -8.37 16.13 17.98
N VAL A 128 -7.94 15.64 16.82
CA VAL A 128 -6.52 15.72 16.40
C VAL A 128 -6.08 17.16 16.17
N ALA A 129 -6.90 17.97 15.51
CA ALA A 129 -6.60 19.40 15.30
C ALA A 129 -6.51 20.17 16.64
N ALA A 130 -7.37 19.85 17.61
CA ALA A 130 -7.34 20.44 18.95
C ALA A 130 -6.09 19.98 19.72
N PHE A 131 -5.71 18.71 19.61
CA PHE A 131 -4.49 18.18 20.21
C PHE A 131 -3.26 18.98 19.75
N PHE A 132 -3.03 19.13 18.46
CA PHE A 132 -1.86 19.85 17.95
C PHE A 132 -1.86 21.35 18.32
N ARG A 133 -3.03 21.97 18.55
CA ARG A 133 -3.12 23.36 19.01
C ARG A 133 -2.79 23.53 20.48
N SER A 134 -3.14 22.57 21.32
CA SER A 134 -3.01 22.68 22.78
C SER A 134 -1.80 21.93 23.36
N TRP A 135 -1.24 20.96 22.61
CA TRP A 135 -0.12 20.17 23.09
C TRP A 135 1.17 20.97 23.18
N ASP A 136 1.81 20.93 24.36
CA ASP A 136 3.09 21.57 24.62
C ASP A 136 4.21 20.53 24.73
N PRO A 137 5.13 20.47 23.76
CA PRO A 137 6.27 19.54 23.80
C PRO A 137 7.20 19.75 25.00
N GLU A 138 7.28 20.96 25.56
CA GLU A 138 8.19 21.25 26.68
C GLU A 138 7.75 20.53 27.97
N THR A 139 6.44 20.34 28.15
CA THR A 139 5.85 19.65 29.32
C THR A 139 5.49 18.19 29.02
N ALA A 140 5.66 17.74 27.79
CA ALA A 140 5.21 16.44 27.32
C ALA A 140 5.76 15.26 28.16
N ARG A 141 7.04 15.32 28.58
CA ARG A 141 7.68 14.26 29.39
C ARG A 141 7.05 14.07 30.76
N GLU A 142 6.43 15.08 31.31
CA GLU A 142 5.78 15.08 32.62
C GLU A 142 4.29 14.75 32.52
N HIS A 143 3.79 14.55 31.30
CA HIS A 143 2.37 14.31 31.08
C HIS A 143 1.94 12.96 31.64
N PRO A 144 0.93 12.89 32.53
CA PRO A 144 0.56 11.65 33.23
C PRO A 144 0.21 10.50 32.31
N ALA A 145 -0.43 10.79 31.17
CA ALA A 145 -0.80 9.74 30.20
C ALA A 145 0.40 9.05 29.53
N LEU A 146 1.58 9.65 29.56
CA LEU A 146 2.81 9.06 29.00
C LEU A 146 3.61 8.27 30.03
N ALA A 147 3.36 8.43 31.33
CA ALA A 147 4.22 7.95 32.40
C ALA A 147 4.53 6.43 32.32
N GLU A 148 3.53 5.63 31.97
CA GLU A 148 3.67 4.16 31.90
C GLU A 148 4.54 3.70 30.72
N HIS A 149 4.45 4.37 29.55
CA HIS A 149 5.07 3.92 28.31
C HIS A 149 6.15 4.87 27.77
N LEU A 150 6.56 5.88 28.54
CA LEU A 150 7.44 6.93 28.10
C LEU A 150 8.77 6.41 27.55
N GLU A 151 9.44 5.54 28.29
CA GLU A 151 10.74 4.98 27.91
C GLU A 151 10.63 4.13 26.65
N ASP A 152 9.58 3.33 26.53
CA ASP A 152 9.35 2.47 25.38
C ASP A 152 9.04 3.32 24.11
N ILE A 153 8.23 4.35 24.25
CA ILE A 153 7.93 5.32 23.20
C ILE A 153 9.20 6.04 22.74
N LEU A 154 10.07 6.44 23.67
CA LEU A 154 11.34 7.07 23.37
C LEU A 154 12.38 6.13 22.77
N SER A 155 12.28 4.82 23.05
CA SER A 155 13.16 3.82 22.44
C SER A 155 12.88 3.61 20.96
N GLY A 156 11.67 3.94 20.49
CA GLY A 156 11.24 3.90 19.09
C GLY A 156 9.84 3.29 18.93
N GLY A 157 9.39 3.28 17.71
CA GLY A 157 8.06 2.83 17.33
C GLY A 157 7.17 3.99 16.87
N ASN A 158 6.15 3.63 16.09
CA ASN A 158 5.17 4.60 15.64
C ASN A 158 3.98 4.65 16.59
N LEU A 159 3.45 5.85 16.71
CA LEU A 159 2.25 6.20 17.44
C LEU A 159 1.13 6.54 16.45
N ILE A 160 -0.12 6.33 16.86
CA ILE A 160 -1.30 6.63 16.06
C ILE A 160 -2.38 7.29 16.92
N PHE A 161 -3.25 8.11 16.34
CA PHE A 161 -4.36 8.72 17.07
C PHE A 161 -5.59 7.82 17.12
N ARG A 162 -6.23 7.81 18.28
CA ARG A 162 -7.50 7.14 18.55
C ARG A 162 -8.41 8.07 19.38
N THR A 163 -9.72 7.98 19.17
CA THR A 163 -10.76 8.54 20.02
C THR A 163 -11.57 7.39 20.65
N LEU A 164 -12.55 7.70 21.48
CA LEU A 164 -13.46 6.68 22.03
C LEU A 164 -14.21 5.94 20.93
N ASP A 165 -14.53 6.60 19.81
CA ASP A 165 -15.24 6.03 18.67
C ASP A 165 -14.33 5.10 17.81
N GLY A 166 -13.02 5.13 18.02
CA GLY A 166 -12.07 4.28 17.33
C GLY A 166 -10.84 5.01 16.78
N TYR A 167 -10.15 4.36 15.85
CA TYR A 167 -8.95 4.92 15.23
C TYR A 167 -9.29 6.04 14.25
N VAL A 168 -8.61 7.17 14.36
CA VAL A 168 -8.82 8.38 13.54
C VAL A 168 -8.63 8.10 12.04
N HIS A 169 -7.66 7.27 11.67
CA HIS A 169 -7.42 6.89 10.26
C HIS A 169 -8.57 6.07 9.64
N ARG A 170 -9.51 5.56 10.42
CA ARG A 170 -10.71 4.84 9.95
C ARG A 170 -11.91 5.75 9.74
N ASP A 171 -11.86 6.98 10.23
CA ASP A 171 -12.92 7.96 10.03
C ASP A 171 -13.09 8.26 8.53
N PRO A 172 -14.32 8.12 7.96
CA PRO A 172 -14.52 8.27 6.52
C PRO A 172 -14.21 9.69 6.00
N SER A 173 -14.40 10.73 6.83
CA SER A 173 -14.13 12.10 6.42
C SER A 173 -12.62 12.39 6.41
N VAL A 174 -11.90 11.88 7.40
CA VAL A 174 -10.43 11.95 7.48
C VAL A 174 -9.79 11.16 6.33
N ARG A 175 -10.32 9.98 6.00
CA ARG A 175 -9.86 9.20 4.84
C ARG A 175 -10.03 9.98 3.54
N ARG A 176 -11.22 10.54 3.30
CA ARG A 176 -11.46 11.35 2.09
C ARG A 176 -10.52 12.56 1.98
N ALA A 177 -10.21 13.21 3.10
CA ALA A 177 -9.27 14.33 3.12
C ALA A 177 -7.86 13.89 2.70
N TRP A 178 -7.38 12.76 3.21
CA TRP A 178 -6.10 12.17 2.80
C TRP A 178 -6.09 11.76 1.34
N ASP A 179 -7.13 11.05 0.88
CA ASP A 179 -7.23 10.58 -0.50
C ASP A 179 -7.22 11.75 -1.50
N ALA A 180 -7.95 12.84 -1.18
CA ALA A 180 -7.95 14.06 -1.98
C ALA A 180 -6.57 14.74 -2.01
N PHE A 181 -5.91 14.85 -0.86
CA PHE A 181 -4.56 15.39 -0.74
C PHE A 181 -3.56 14.56 -1.55
N TYR A 182 -3.57 13.24 -1.37
CA TYR A 182 -2.68 12.33 -2.09
C TYR A 182 -2.85 12.39 -3.61
N GLN A 183 -4.09 12.56 -4.08
CA GLN A 183 -4.38 12.73 -5.51
C GLN A 183 -3.95 14.09 -6.05
N ALA A 184 -4.07 15.15 -5.24
CA ALA A 184 -3.67 16.51 -5.62
C ALA A 184 -2.16 16.72 -5.52
N GLU A 185 -1.49 16.02 -4.59
CA GLU A 185 -0.05 16.12 -4.35
C GLU A 185 0.72 15.37 -5.45
N GLY A 186 1.06 16.06 -6.50
CA GLY A 186 1.88 15.56 -7.59
C GLY A 186 2.63 16.74 -8.20
N ASP A 187 3.84 17.03 -7.70
CA ASP A 187 4.82 17.91 -8.37
C ASP A 187 5.33 17.30 -9.70
N GLY A 188 4.72 16.21 -10.14
CA GLY A 188 5.05 15.54 -11.37
C GLY A 188 4.58 16.34 -12.60
N PRO A 189 5.22 16.13 -13.75
CA PRO A 189 4.82 16.70 -15.00
C PRO A 189 3.36 16.32 -15.31
N GLN A 190 2.56 17.29 -15.72
CA GLN A 190 1.16 17.10 -16.05
C GLN A 190 1.03 16.48 -17.46
N GLY A 191 0.10 15.54 -17.60
CA GLY A 191 -0.15 14.87 -18.87
C GLY A 191 -1.47 14.12 -18.90
N ILE A 192 -1.78 13.53 -20.04
CA ILE A 192 -2.93 12.62 -20.15
C ILE A 192 -2.44 11.21 -19.89
N CYS A 193 -3.02 10.56 -18.89
CA CYS A 193 -2.73 9.17 -18.57
C CYS A 193 -3.17 8.26 -19.72
N LEU A 194 -2.23 7.52 -20.32
CA LEU A 194 -2.53 6.58 -21.41
C LEU A 194 -3.44 5.42 -20.98
N VAL A 195 -3.54 5.16 -19.69
CA VAL A 195 -4.36 4.09 -19.13
C VAL A 195 -5.78 4.55 -18.84
N THR A 196 -5.96 5.72 -18.25
CA THR A 196 -7.29 6.20 -17.83
C THR A 196 -7.90 7.23 -18.77
N GLY A 197 -7.10 7.80 -19.66
CA GLY A 197 -7.51 8.92 -20.53
C GLY A 197 -7.70 10.25 -19.77
N GLN A 198 -7.43 10.29 -18.47
CA GLN A 198 -7.65 11.46 -17.63
C GLN A 198 -6.39 12.35 -17.58
N PRO A 199 -6.55 13.68 -17.58
CA PRO A 199 -5.46 14.59 -17.31
C PRO A 199 -5.08 14.54 -15.82
N GLY A 200 -3.78 14.69 -15.53
CA GLY A 200 -3.28 14.70 -14.18
C GLY A 200 -1.76 14.51 -14.08
N PRO A 201 -1.22 14.38 -12.86
CA PRO A 201 0.19 14.15 -12.65
C PRO A 201 0.60 12.76 -13.19
N VAL A 202 1.69 12.75 -13.96
CA VAL A 202 2.29 11.55 -14.54
C VAL A 202 3.36 11.03 -13.59
N GLU A 203 3.34 9.71 -13.33
CA GLU A 203 4.36 9.05 -12.52
C GLU A 203 5.68 8.95 -13.31
N SER A 204 6.71 9.65 -12.85
CA SER A 204 8.02 9.69 -13.54
C SER A 204 8.75 8.35 -13.49
N VAL A 205 8.61 7.61 -12.39
CA VAL A 205 9.21 6.29 -12.18
C VAL A 205 8.19 5.36 -11.53
N HIS A 206 7.75 4.35 -12.25
CA HIS A 206 6.77 3.41 -11.72
C HIS A 206 7.32 2.60 -10.53
N PRO A 207 6.47 2.23 -9.56
CA PRO A 207 6.88 1.34 -8.49
C PRO A 207 7.44 0.01 -9.01
N ALA A 208 8.44 -0.54 -8.32
CA ALA A 208 9.10 -1.77 -8.75
C ALA A 208 8.20 -3.00 -8.57
N ILE A 209 8.31 -3.93 -9.52
CA ILE A 209 7.71 -5.26 -9.44
C ILE A 209 8.69 -6.19 -8.71
N LYS A 210 8.20 -6.85 -7.67
CA LYS A 210 8.97 -7.75 -6.79
C LYS A 210 8.63 -9.21 -7.07
N ASN A 211 9.41 -10.12 -6.50
CA ASN A 211 9.17 -11.56 -6.52
C ASN A 211 9.20 -12.21 -7.92
N VAL A 212 9.76 -11.55 -8.93
CA VAL A 212 10.05 -12.15 -10.22
C VAL A 212 11.38 -12.89 -10.13
N ALA A 213 11.38 -14.16 -10.47
CA ALA A 213 12.57 -14.98 -10.39
C ALA A 213 13.66 -14.51 -11.35
N GLY A 214 14.90 -14.45 -10.85
CA GLY A 214 16.04 -13.93 -11.61
C GLY A 214 16.12 -12.41 -11.74
N ALA A 215 15.13 -11.65 -11.26
CA ALA A 215 15.18 -10.21 -11.17
C ALA A 215 15.92 -9.75 -9.90
N GLN A 216 16.25 -8.47 -9.82
CA GLN A 216 16.87 -7.88 -8.62
C GLN A 216 15.95 -8.03 -7.39
N SER A 217 16.54 -8.28 -6.23
CA SER A 217 15.80 -8.45 -4.96
C SER A 217 15.05 -7.18 -4.53
N SER A 218 15.52 -6.00 -4.92
CA SER A 218 14.84 -4.71 -4.71
C SER A 218 13.62 -4.53 -5.62
N GLY A 219 13.44 -5.40 -6.61
CA GLY A 219 12.43 -5.35 -7.66
C GLY A 219 12.96 -4.79 -8.98
N ALA A 220 12.20 -5.01 -10.04
CA ALA A 220 12.54 -4.60 -11.40
C ALA A 220 11.41 -3.77 -12.01
N ALA A 221 11.75 -2.89 -12.96
CA ALA A 221 10.78 -2.04 -13.63
C ALA A 221 10.13 -2.75 -14.83
N LEU A 222 8.81 -2.70 -14.91
CA LEU A 222 8.07 -3.18 -16.08
C LEU A 222 7.99 -2.10 -17.16
N VAL A 223 7.80 -0.84 -16.76
CA VAL A 223 7.84 0.34 -17.66
C VAL A 223 8.98 1.22 -17.20
N SER A 224 9.96 1.46 -18.07
CA SER A 224 11.15 2.25 -17.74
C SER A 224 11.84 2.78 -19.00
N PHE A 225 12.21 4.06 -18.98
CA PHE A 225 12.92 4.77 -20.04
C PHE A 225 14.21 5.39 -19.46
N ASN A 226 15.11 4.54 -18.97
CA ASN A 226 16.30 4.96 -18.24
C ASN A 226 17.54 5.20 -19.11
N ALA A 227 17.39 5.18 -20.45
CA ALA A 227 18.47 5.50 -21.37
C ALA A 227 17.97 6.46 -22.47
N PRO A 228 18.81 7.39 -22.96
CA PRO A 228 18.42 8.35 -24.01
C PRO A 228 17.87 7.66 -25.28
N ALA A 229 18.38 6.47 -25.61
CA ALA A 229 17.91 5.69 -26.76
C ALA A 229 16.43 5.25 -26.65
N PHE A 230 15.82 5.28 -25.47
CA PHE A 230 14.41 4.96 -25.26
C PHE A 230 13.52 6.19 -25.22
N CYS A 231 14.11 7.39 -25.29
CA CYS A 231 13.40 8.65 -25.20
C CYS A 231 13.15 9.24 -26.59
N SER A 232 12.00 9.89 -26.77
CA SER A 232 11.59 10.49 -28.02
C SER A 232 11.02 11.88 -27.78
N TYR A 233 11.11 12.76 -28.77
CA TYR A 233 10.52 14.12 -28.75
C TYR A 233 10.95 14.96 -27.53
N GLY A 234 12.18 14.78 -27.04
CA GLY A 234 12.67 15.51 -25.87
C GLY A 234 12.01 15.14 -24.53
N LYS A 235 11.24 14.04 -24.50
CA LYS A 235 10.62 13.55 -23.28
C LYS A 235 11.60 12.70 -22.50
N GLU A 236 11.60 12.83 -21.17
CA GLU A 236 12.43 12.06 -20.27
C GLU A 236 11.61 11.02 -19.51
N GLN A 237 12.26 9.94 -19.11
CA GLN A 237 11.67 8.87 -18.30
C GLN A 237 10.27 8.44 -18.80
N ASN A 238 9.33 8.19 -17.89
CA ASN A 238 7.99 7.72 -18.21
C ASN A 238 7.07 8.77 -18.87
N LEU A 239 7.55 9.98 -19.13
CA LEU A 239 6.86 10.92 -20.01
C LEU A 239 6.75 10.42 -21.45
N ASN A 240 7.58 9.43 -21.83
CA ASN A 240 7.48 8.73 -23.12
C ASN A 240 6.27 7.78 -23.19
N ALA A 241 5.77 7.33 -22.04
CA ALA A 241 4.53 6.56 -21.90
C ALA A 241 3.75 7.06 -20.66
N PRO A 242 3.16 8.27 -20.74
CA PRO A 242 2.59 8.94 -19.58
C PRO A 242 1.50 8.09 -18.93
N THR A 243 1.76 7.66 -17.70
CA THR A 243 0.85 6.88 -16.88
C THR A 243 0.61 7.65 -15.60
N GLY A 244 -0.65 7.94 -15.30
CA GLY A 244 -1.03 8.68 -14.10
C GLY A 244 -0.64 7.93 -12.82
N LYS A 245 -0.40 8.66 -11.75
CA LYS A 245 0.04 8.15 -10.43
C LYS A 245 -0.84 7.01 -9.92
N TYR A 246 -2.17 7.17 -10.00
CA TYR A 246 -3.12 6.11 -9.62
C TYR A 246 -2.94 4.84 -10.46
N ALA A 247 -2.88 4.97 -11.79
CA ALA A 247 -2.77 3.83 -12.69
C ALA A 247 -1.44 3.07 -12.49
N ALA A 248 -0.33 3.81 -12.30
CA ALA A 248 0.97 3.22 -12.00
C ALA A 248 0.95 2.44 -10.69
N PHE A 249 0.37 3.03 -9.63
CA PHE A 249 0.20 2.36 -8.34
C PHE A 249 -0.69 1.12 -8.45
N ALA A 250 -1.86 1.24 -9.08
CA ALA A 250 -2.85 0.17 -9.14
C ALA A 250 -2.30 -1.09 -9.84
N TYR A 251 -1.71 -0.94 -11.04
CA TYR A 251 -1.21 -2.12 -11.75
C TYR A 251 0.01 -2.76 -11.08
N THR A 252 0.90 -1.96 -10.49
CA THR A 252 2.07 -2.49 -9.79
C THR A 252 1.70 -3.19 -8.48
N SER A 253 0.74 -2.63 -7.75
CA SER A 253 0.23 -3.24 -6.52
C SER A 253 -0.50 -4.56 -6.78
N ALA A 254 -1.38 -4.60 -7.79
CA ALA A 254 -2.05 -5.83 -8.20
C ALA A 254 -1.05 -6.91 -8.64
N LEU A 255 -0.07 -6.52 -9.45
CA LEU A 255 0.95 -7.47 -9.92
C LEU A 255 1.84 -7.98 -8.78
N ASN A 256 2.23 -7.10 -7.85
CA ASN A 256 2.99 -7.50 -6.68
C ASN A 256 2.19 -8.43 -5.75
N ALA A 257 0.88 -8.19 -5.60
CA ALA A 257 0.00 -9.08 -4.84
C ALA A 257 -0.09 -10.47 -5.50
N LEU A 258 -0.30 -10.54 -6.81
CA LEU A 258 -0.30 -11.78 -7.57
C LEU A 258 1.03 -12.54 -7.43
N LEU A 259 2.15 -11.85 -7.56
CA LEU A 259 3.50 -12.43 -7.45
C LEU A 259 3.87 -12.87 -6.03
N ALA A 260 3.20 -12.36 -5.01
CA ALA A 260 3.36 -12.78 -3.62
C ALA A 260 2.52 -14.02 -3.26
N ASP A 261 1.49 -14.30 -4.02
CA ASP A 261 0.59 -15.41 -3.81
C ASP A 261 0.99 -16.61 -4.67
N ARG A 262 1.39 -17.70 -4.02
CA ARG A 262 1.85 -18.93 -4.70
C ARG A 262 0.77 -19.60 -5.55
N GLU A 263 -0.48 -19.32 -5.28
CA GLU A 263 -1.62 -19.87 -6.03
C GLU A 263 -1.83 -19.18 -7.38
N HIS A 264 -1.26 -18.00 -7.55
CA HIS A 264 -1.30 -17.24 -8.80
C HIS A 264 -0.03 -17.34 -9.64
N VAL A 265 1.04 -17.96 -9.10
CA VAL A 265 2.37 -17.93 -9.69
C VAL A 265 2.89 -19.33 -10.00
N PHE A 266 3.41 -19.52 -11.20
CA PHE A 266 4.16 -20.72 -11.60
C PHE A 266 5.32 -20.35 -12.52
N ARG A 267 6.18 -21.31 -12.80
CA ARG A 267 7.35 -21.11 -13.65
C ARG A 267 7.24 -21.91 -14.95
N VAL A 268 7.58 -21.24 -16.05
CA VAL A 268 7.73 -21.87 -17.36
C VAL A 268 9.11 -21.48 -17.90
N GLY A 269 10.06 -22.40 -17.80
CA GLY A 269 11.47 -22.08 -18.10
C GLY A 269 12.00 -20.98 -17.21
N ASP A 270 12.54 -19.92 -17.81
CA ASP A 270 13.06 -18.74 -17.11
C ASP A 270 11.99 -17.69 -16.79
N ALA A 271 10.78 -17.86 -17.32
CA ALA A 271 9.70 -16.92 -17.10
C ALA A 271 8.95 -17.20 -15.78
N THR A 272 8.63 -16.15 -15.05
CA THR A 272 7.65 -16.17 -13.95
C THR A 272 6.28 -15.85 -14.55
N VAL A 273 5.36 -16.79 -14.49
CA VAL A 273 4.02 -16.64 -15.04
C VAL A 273 3.03 -16.40 -13.91
N VAL A 274 2.18 -15.37 -14.04
CA VAL A 274 1.05 -15.11 -13.15
C VAL A 274 -0.25 -15.27 -13.91
N CYS A 275 -1.27 -15.78 -13.23
CA CYS A 275 -2.61 -15.95 -13.78
C CYS A 275 -3.70 -15.49 -12.80
N TRP A 276 -4.81 -14.99 -13.34
CA TRP A 276 -5.96 -14.57 -12.55
C TRP A 276 -7.23 -14.50 -13.37
N ALA A 277 -8.37 -14.77 -12.73
CA ALA A 277 -9.68 -14.52 -13.31
C ALA A 277 -10.10 -13.07 -13.04
N ARG A 278 -10.87 -12.46 -13.95
CA ARG A 278 -11.40 -11.11 -13.79
C ARG A 278 -12.26 -10.96 -12.54
N SER A 279 -13.02 -11.99 -12.17
CA SER A 279 -13.84 -12.00 -10.95
C SER A 279 -13.03 -12.10 -9.66
N GLY A 280 -11.77 -12.54 -9.73
CA GLY A 280 -10.96 -12.86 -8.56
C GLY A 280 -11.32 -14.20 -7.90
N GLU A 281 -12.20 -15.01 -8.51
CA GLU A 281 -12.56 -16.34 -8.03
C GLU A 281 -11.44 -17.34 -8.26
N ARG A 282 -11.10 -18.07 -7.21
CA ARG A 282 -9.94 -18.98 -7.15
C ARG A 282 -10.07 -20.20 -8.05
N GLY A 283 -11.27 -20.75 -8.22
CA GLY A 283 -11.49 -21.96 -8.98
C GLY A 283 -10.95 -21.94 -10.42
N TYR A 284 -10.86 -20.78 -11.05
CA TYR A 284 -10.26 -20.63 -12.38
C TYR A 284 -8.75 -20.83 -12.39
N GLN A 285 -8.04 -20.31 -11.37
CA GLN A 285 -6.60 -20.49 -11.22
C GLN A 285 -6.26 -21.96 -10.91
N ASP A 286 -7.05 -22.60 -10.04
CA ASP A 286 -6.85 -23.99 -9.66
C ASP A 286 -6.97 -24.90 -10.87
N VAL A 287 -8.01 -24.74 -11.68
CA VAL A 287 -8.18 -25.49 -12.93
C VAL A 287 -7.02 -25.23 -13.90
N PHE A 288 -6.57 -23.98 -14.02
CA PHE A 288 -5.44 -23.66 -14.89
C PHE A 288 -4.11 -24.29 -14.41
N GLN A 289 -3.87 -24.29 -13.10
CA GLN A 289 -2.66 -24.90 -12.53
C GLN A 289 -2.61 -26.42 -12.70
N MET A 290 -3.75 -27.09 -12.80
CA MET A 290 -3.80 -28.54 -13.08
C MET A 290 -3.05 -28.92 -14.35
N PHE A 291 -3.03 -28.04 -15.38
CA PHE A 291 -2.30 -28.28 -16.63
C PHE A 291 -0.78 -28.37 -16.45
N PHE A 292 -0.25 -27.83 -15.35
CA PHE A 292 1.19 -27.79 -15.06
C PHE A 292 1.59 -28.68 -13.88
N SER A 293 0.64 -29.47 -13.37
CA SER A 293 0.82 -30.33 -12.20
C SER A 293 0.81 -31.79 -12.62
N ASP A 294 1.82 -32.56 -12.19
CA ASP A 294 1.91 -34.00 -12.43
C ASP A 294 0.95 -34.85 -11.57
N PHE A 295 0.10 -34.20 -10.76
CA PHE A 295 -0.71 -34.87 -9.74
C PHE A 295 -2.16 -35.15 -10.15
N TYR A 296 -2.60 -34.77 -11.34
CA TYR A 296 -3.99 -34.94 -11.78
C TYR A 296 -4.11 -36.01 -12.88
N ASP A 297 -5.22 -36.77 -12.82
CA ASP A 297 -5.56 -37.71 -13.85
C ASP A 297 -5.85 -36.98 -15.17
N GLU A 298 -5.16 -37.42 -16.25
CA GLU A 298 -5.32 -36.82 -17.58
C GLU A 298 -6.77 -36.90 -18.08
N THR A 299 -7.56 -37.84 -17.59
CA THR A 299 -8.96 -38.06 -17.97
C THR A 299 -9.86 -36.99 -17.37
N ASP A 300 -9.69 -36.63 -16.08
CA ASP A 300 -10.47 -35.62 -15.40
C ASP A 300 -10.16 -34.22 -15.99
N LEU A 301 -8.89 -33.98 -16.28
CA LEU A 301 -8.48 -32.72 -16.90
C LEU A 301 -9.06 -32.57 -18.33
N LYS A 302 -9.03 -33.60 -19.15
CA LYS A 302 -9.61 -33.59 -20.49
C LYS A 302 -11.11 -33.36 -20.47
N GLY A 303 -11.82 -33.91 -19.47
CA GLY A 303 -13.25 -33.71 -19.26
C GLY A 303 -13.59 -32.24 -18.91
N LEU A 304 -12.88 -31.67 -17.98
CA LEU A 304 -13.02 -30.27 -17.55
C LEU A 304 -12.77 -29.29 -18.70
N VAL A 305 -11.64 -29.47 -19.39
CA VAL A 305 -11.24 -28.63 -20.52
C VAL A 305 -12.21 -28.79 -21.70
N GLY A 306 -12.59 -30.01 -22.02
CA GLY A 306 -13.55 -30.28 -23.08
C GLY A 306 -14.90 -29.57 -22.83
N ALA A 307 -15.38 -29.56 -21.60
CA ALA A 307 -16.61 -28.85 -21.23
C ALA A 307 -16.42 -27.31 -21.35
N LEU A 308 -15.34 -26.75 -20.86
CA LEU A 308 -15.04 -25.32 -20.99
C LEU A 308 -14.88 -24.88 -22.46
N CYS A 309 -14.19 -25.67 -23.28
CA CYS A 309 -14.02 -25.36 -24.70
C CYS A 309 -15.34 -25.44 -25.48
N GLN A 310 -16.30 -26.21 -25.02
CA GLN A 310 -17.67 -26.29 -25.59
C GLN A 310 -18.61 -25.21 -25.06
N GLY A 311 -18.13 -24.32 -24.18
CA GLY A 311 -18.95 -23.28 -23.56
C GLY A 311 -19.89 -23.83 -22.47
N ASN A 312 -19.64 -25.03 -21.97
CA ASN A 312 -20.44 -25.61 -20.90
C ASN A 312 -19.88 -25.18 -19.54
N PRO A 313 -20.73 -24.78 -18.58
CA PRO A 313 -20.29 -24.48 -17.24
C PRO A 313 -19.76 -25.72 -16.53
N VAL A 314 -18.68 -25.57 -15.80
CA VAL A 314 -18.05 -26.63 -15.02
C VAL A 314 -18.17 -26.27 -13.54
N VAL A 315 -18.43 -27.26 -12.70
CA VAL A 315 -18.38 -27.13 -11.24
C VAL A 315 -17.05 -27.71 -10.77
N TYR A 316 -16.25 -26.86 -10.14
CA TYR A 316 -14.99 -27.25 -9.52
C TYR A 316 -14.95 -26.73 -8.09
N ASP A 317 -14.71 -27.60 -7.13
CA ASP A 317 -14.67 -27.29 -5.68
C ASP A 317 -15.86 -26.40 -5.24
N GLU A 318 -17.10 -26.83 -5.56
CA GLU A 318 -18.35 -26.11 -5.31
C GLU A 318 -18.53 -24.78 -6.08
N THR A 319 -17.51 -24.33 -6.83
CA THR A 319 -17.57 -23.13 -7.65
C THR A 319 -18.03 -23.47 -9.06
N LYS A 320 -19.10 -22.81 -9.53
CA LYS A 320 -19.56 -22.92 -10.91
C LYS A 320 -18.71 -21.99 -11.79
N LEU A 321 -17.84 -22.58 -12.59
CA LEU A 321 -17.00 -21.84 -13.53
C LEU A 321 -17.79 -21.43 -14.77
N ASP A 322 -17.84 -20.13 -15.04
CA ASP A 322 -18.44 -19.57 -16.25
C ASP A 322 -17.39 -19.55 -17.37
N PRO A 323 -17.62 -20.28 -18.49
CA PRO A 323 -16.68 -20.32 -19.61
C PRO A 323 -16.54 -18.96 -20.33
N SER A 324 -17.42 -18.00 -20.09
CA SER A 324 -17.33 -16.65 -20.63
C SER A 324 -16.46 -15.71 -19.78
N MET A 325 -16.00 -16.18 -18.60
CA MET A 325 -15.16 -15.38 -17.70
C MET A 325 -13.79 -15.10 -18.32
N ASP A 326 -13.41 -13.85 -18.33
CA ASP A 326 -12.05 -13.46 -18.75
C ASP A 326 -11.00 -14.00 -17.77
N PHE A 327 -10.10 -14.82 -18.29
CA PHE A 327 -8.95 -15.34 -17.57
C PHE A 327 -7.67 -14.82 -18.20
N TYR A 328 -6.76 -14.32 -17.39
CA TYR A 328 -5.55 -13.63 -17.83
C TYR A 328 -4.31 -14.40 -17.41
N ILE A 329 -3.34 -14.46 -18.32
CA ILE A 329 -2.03 -15.07 -18.11
C ILE A 329 -0.98 -14.05 -18.53
N LEU A 330 0.01 -13.82 -17.68
CA LEU A 330 1.12 -12.91 -17.94
C LEU A 330 2.44 -13.57 -17.61
N GLY A 331 3.30 -13.73 -18.63
CA GLY A 331 4.68 -14.17 -18.47
C GLY A 331 5.60 -12.99 -18.26
N LEU A 332 6.47 -13.07 -17.24
CA LEU A 332 7.48 -12.06 -16.92
C LEU A 332 8.87 -12.68 -17.03
N SER A 333 9.69 -12.14 -17.92
CA SER A 333 11.09 -12.54 -18.06
C SER A 333 12.01 -11.47 -17.51
N PRO A 334 12.95 -11.82 -16.62
CA PRO A 334 13.87 -10.86 -16.03
C PRO A 334 14.95 -10.45 -17.01
N ASN A 335 15.29 -9.18 -17.00
CA ASN A 335 16.46 -8.62 -17.66
C ASN A 335 17.13 -7.63 -16.70
N SER A 336 17.88 -8.15 -15.72
CA SER A 336 18.51 -7.38 -14.65
C SER A 336 17.47 -6.52 -13.87
N ALA A 337 17.54 -5.21 -13.98
CA ALA A 337 16.64 -4.26 -13.32
C ALA A 337 15.31 -4.03 -14.06
N ARG A 338 15.04 -4.77 -15.13
CA ARG A 338 13.86 -4.63 -15.99
C ARG A 338 13.15 -5.95 -16.18
N LEU A 339 11.91 -5.86 -16.62
CA LEU A 339 11.07 -7.00 -16.99
C LEU A 339 10.59 -6.80 -18.44
N SER A 340 10.55 -7.90 -19.19
CA SER A 340 9.74 -8.02 -20.38
C SER A 340 8.50 -8.86 -20.07
N ALA A 341 7.37 -8.49 -20.70
CA ALA A 341 6.07 -9.14 -20.53
C ALA A 341 5.46 -9.46 -21.90
#